data_254b896442057e040fbf1224ff534042
#
_entry.id   254b896442057e040fbf1224ff534042
#
_cell.length_a   1.000
_cell.length_b   1.000
_cell.length_c   1.000
_cell.angle_alpha   90.00
_cell.angle_beta   90.00
_cell.angle_gamma   90.00
#
_symmetry.space_group_name_H-M   'P 1'
#
loop_
_entity.id
_entity.type
_entity.pdbx_description
1 polymer ?
#
loop_
_entity_poly.entity_id
_entity_poly.type
_entity_poly.pdbx_seq_one_letter_code
_entity_poly.pdbx_strand_id
1 'polypeptide(L)'
;MKIRKSAFLVRALALGALLTVSPLSFTAETSGNKTTAKDVSRKVDDAGQAIKNYTVAQRDEAIKKARIALDDLDVRIGRMERKLDNEWDRMDQAARKKARATLNALRKERNEAAEWYGGLKHSSAEAWEQVKAGFVKSYEVLKESFTKAGKEF
;
A
#
# COMPACT_ATOMS: atom_id res chain seq x y z
N MET A 1 71.28 4.10 1.62
CA MET A 1 72.06 4.69 0.49
C MET A 1 71.11 5.63 -0.28
N LYS A 2 71.43 6.93 -0.27
CA LYS A 2 71.02 8.05 -1.13
C LYS A 2 69.49 8.36 -1.14
N ILE A 3 68.97 9.37 -0.37
CA ILE A 3 69.03 10.85 -0.45
C ILE A 3 68.84 11.39 -1.87
N ARG A 4 67.76 12.19 -2.03
CA ARG A 4 67.70 13.57 -2.59
C ARG A 4 66.23 13.96 -2.67
N LYS A 5 65.66 14.86 -1.82
CA LYS A 5 65.81 16.34 -1.72
C LYS A 5 65.61 17.07 -3.06
N SER A 6 64.57 17.87 -3.12
CA SER A 6 64.53 19.31 -3.47
C SER A 6 63.09 19.63 -3.89
N ALA A 7 62.33 20.45 -3.29
CA ALA A 7 62.39 21.86 -2.88
C ALA A 7 61.84 22.81 -3.95
N PHE A 8 60.94 23.71 -3.44
CA PHE A 8 60.60 25.07 -3.92
C PHE A 8 59.70 25.16 -5.16
N LEU A 9 58.70 25.98 -5.25
CA LEU A 9 58.56 27.38 -4.83
C LEU A 9 57.10 27.87 -4.92
N VAL A 10 56.71 28.64 -3.99
CA VAL A 10 55.61 29.56 -3.79
C VAL A 10 55.37 30.50 -5.00
N ARG A 11 54.06 30.80 -5.26
CA ARG A 11 53.50 32.13 -5.60
C ARG A 11 52.00 31.96 -5.82
N ALA A 12 51.12 32.41 -4.99
CA ALA A 12 50.61 33.75 -4.72
C ALA A 12 49.60 34.27 -5.74
N LEU A 13 48.40 34.54 -5.19
CA LEU A 13 47.38 35.53 -5.56
C LEU A 13 46.71 35.47 -6.95
N ALA A 14 45.41 35.24 -6.95
CA ALA A 14 44.43 36.23 -7.42
C ALA A 14 43.02 35.88 -6.97
N LEU A 15 42.38 36.85 -6.35
CA LEU A 15 40.95 36.92 -6.04
C LEU A 15 40.11 36.74 -7.32
N GLY A 16 39.08 35.93 -7.23
CA GLY A 16 38.02 35.86 -8.23
C GLY A 16 36.80 35.24 -7.58
N ALA A 17 36.04 36.06 -6.85
CA ALA A 17 34.70 35.66 -6.38
C ALA A 17 33.75 35.55 -7.57
N LEU A 18 33.42 34.34 -7.96
CA LEU A 18 32.29 34.06 -8.81
C LEU A 18 31.33 33.16 -8.01
N LEU A 19 30.40 33.84 -7.37
CA LEU A 19 29.17 33.22 -6.83
C LEU A 19 28.38 32.64 -8.02
N THR A 20 28.65 31.43 -8.40
CA THR A 20 27.70 30.66 -9.20
C THR A 20 26.67 30.14 -8.25
N VAL A 21 25.58 30.89 -8.16
CA VAL A 21 24.29 30.38 -7.67
C VAL A 21 23.89 29.28 -8.63
N SER A 22 24.18 28.05 -8.28
CA SER A 22 23.56 26.91 -8.94
C SER A 22 22.08 26.93 -8.57
N PRO A 23 21.16 26.99 -9.54
CA PRO A 23 19.76 26.72 -9.21
C PRO A 23 19.70 25.28 -8.75
N LEU A 24 19.38 25.08 -7.46
CA LEU A 24 18.86 23.82 -6.96
C LEU A 24 17.63 23.51 -7.81
N SER A 25 17.82 22.73 -8.87
CA SER A 25 16.73 22.06 -9.53
C SER A 25 16.16 21.11 -8.50
N PHE A 26 15.17 21.60 -7.76
CA PHE A 26 14.25 20.78 -7.03
C PHE A 26 13.44 20.03 -8.10
N THR A 27 14.03 18.95 -8.61
CA THR A 27 13.23 17.91 -9.24
C THR A 27 12.37 17.35 -8.13
N ALA A 28 11.16 17.88 -8.01
CA ALA A 28 10.07 17.17 -7.37
C ALA A 28 9.95 15.85 -8.15
N GLU A 29 10.65 14.83 -7.67
CA GLU A 29 10.29 13.46 -7.95
C GLU A 29 8.87 13.28 -7.42
N THR A 30 7.92 13.62 -8.26
CA THR A 30 6.58 13.07 -8.18
C THR A 30 6.74 11.59 -8.50
N SER A 31 7.31 10.86 -7.55
CA SER A 31 7.18 9.43 -7.46
C SER A 31 5.70 9.18 -7.21
N GLY A 32 4.93 9.29 -8.28
CA GLY A 32 3.57 8.77 -8.33
C GLY A 32 3.70 7.30 -8.01
N ASN A 33 3.54 6.98 -6.73
CA ASN A 33 3.51 5.63 -6.23
C ASN A 33 2.32 4.92 -6.90
N LYS A 34 2.55 4.44 -8.12
CA LYS A 34 1.62 3.57 -8.84
C LYS A 34 1.58 2.27 -8.08
N THR A 35 0.78 2.26 -7.00
CA THR A 35 0.48 1.03 -6.27
C THR A 35 -0.15 0.07 -7.27
N THR A 36 0.61 -0.92 -7.70
CA THR A 36 0.13 -1.91 -8.65
C THR A 36 -0.88 -2.85 -7.98
N ALA A 37 -1.74 -3.48 -8.76
CA ALA A 37 -2.66 -4.51 -8.26
C ALA A 37 -1.91 -5.61 -7.49
N LYS A 38 -0.69 -5.94 -7.92
CA LYS A 38 0.19 -6.90 -7.25
C LYS A 38 0.62 -6.40 -5.86
N ASP A 39 0.93 -5.11 -5.70
CA ASP A 39 1.29 -4.54 -4.41
C ASP A 39 0.10 -4.51 -3.44
N VAL A 40 -1.10 -4.24 -3.96
CA VAL A 40 -2.35 -4.33 -3.19
C VAL A 40 -2.58 -5.75 -2.71
N SER A 41 -2.54 -6.73 -3.61
CA SER A 41 -2.75 -8.14 -3.29
C SER A 41 -1.77 -8.63 -2.23
N ARG A 42 -0.49 -8.26 -2.34
CA ARG A 42 0.54 -8.60 -1.34
C ARG A 42 0.24 -8.00 0.04
N LYS A 43 -0.12 -6.72 0.11
CA LYS A 43 -0.44 -6.06 1.40
C LYS A 43 -1.68 -6.64 2.07
N VAL A 44 -2.68 -7.05 1.29
CA VAL A 44 -3.85 -7.74 1.81
C VAL A 44 -3.47 -9.11 2.37
N ASP A 45 -2.60 -9.85 1.66
CA ASP A 45 -2.09 -11.15 2.10
C ASP A 45 -1.30 -11.02 3.41
N ASP A 46 -0.37 -10.06 3.48
CA ASP A 46 0.45 -9.78 4.66
C ASP A 46 -0.40 -9.48 5.90
N ALA A 47 -1.48 -8.70 5.76
CA ALA A 47 -2.39 -8.37 6.84
C ALA A 47 -3.16 -9.61 7.34
N GLY A 48 -3.67 -10.45 6.44
CA GLY A 48 -4.33 -11.70 6.78
C GLY A 48 -3.40 -12.67 7.50
N GLN A 49 -2.19 -12.86 6.98
CA GLN A 49 -1.18 -13.74 7.58
C GLN A 49 -0.71 -13.25 8.95
N ALA A 50 -0.52 -11.94 9.12
CA ALA A 50 -0.15 -11.37 10.41
C ALA A 50 -1.20 -11.69 11.47
N ILE A 51 -2.50 -11.49 11.16
CA ILE A 51 -3.59 -11.73 12.10
C ILE A 51 -3.75 -13.23 12.43
N LYS A 52 -3.51 -14.11 11.47
CA LYS A 52 -3.54 -15.56 11.66
C LYS A 52 -2.65 -16.03 12.81
N ASN A 53 -1.51 -15.40 13.00
CA ASN A 53 -0.50 -15.80 13.98
C ASN A 53 -0.74 -15.24 15.38
N TYR A 54 -1.71 -14.35 15.59
CA TYR A 54 -1.99 -13.79 16.90
C TYR A 54 -2.75 -14.78 17.79
N THR A 55 -2.30 -14.88 19.03
CA THR A 55 -2.98 -15.63 20.09
C THR A 55 -4.09 -14.80 20.73
N VAL A 56 -4.92 -15.42 21.57
CA VAL A 56 -5.92 -14.70 22.37
C VAL A 56 -5.30 -13.62 23.27
N ALA A 57 -4.09 -13.84 23.76
CA ALA A 57 -3.36 -12.86 24.57
C ALA A 57 -2.93 -11.62 23.77
N GLN A 58 -2.88 -11.73 22.43
CA GLN A 58 -2.53 -10.65 21.51
C GLN A 58 -3.76 -10.06 20.79
N ARG A 59 -4.95 -10.35 21.27
CA ARG A 59 -6.23 -9.99 20.65
C ARG A 59 -6.32 -8.50 20.31
N ASP A 60 -5.95 -7.62 21.26
CA ASP A 60 -6.08 -6.18 21.05
C ASP A 60 -5.17 -5.66 19.93
N GLU A 61 -3.98 -6.23 19.81
CA GLU A 61 -3.09 -5.92 18.69
C GLU A 61 -3.64 -6.43 17.36
N ALA A 62 -4.21 -7.62 17.33
CA ALA A 62 -4.87 -8.18 16.15
C ALA A 62 -6.04 -7.30 15.71
N ILE A 63 -6.89 -6.83 16.63
CA ILE A 63 -8.01 -5.93 16.36
C ILE A 63 -7.52 -4.61 15.77
N LYS A 64 -6.46 -4.02 16.34
CA LYS A 64 -5.85 -2.80 15.83
C LYS A 64 -5.31 -2.97 14.41
N LYS A 65 -4.60 -4.06 14.15
CA LYS A 65 -4.09 -4.39 12.81
C LYS A 65 -5.21 -4.63 11.80
N ALA A 66 -6.24 -5.36 12.19
CA ALA A 66 -7.42 -5.60 11.35
C ALA A 66 -8.10 -4.29 10.96
N ARG A 67 -8.26 -3.34 11.88
CA ARG A 67 -8.81 -2.02 11.60
C ARG A 67 -7.99 -1.26 10.56
N ILE A 68 -6.69 -1.15 10.79
CA ILE A 68 -5.78 -0.46 9.85
C ILE A 68 -5.87 -1.07 8.45
N ALA A 69 -5.94 -2.40 8.38
CA ALA A 69 -6.05 -3.11 7.12
C ALA A 69 -7.39 -2.83 6.40
N LEU A 70 -8.51 -2.76 7.13
CA LEU A 70 -9.82 -2.39 6.56
C LEU A 70 -9.83 -0.94 6.07
N ASP A 71 -9.27 0.00 6.83
CA ASP A 71 -9.17 1.40 6.45
C ASP A 71 -8.34 1.57 5.16
N ASP A 72 -7.24 0.83 5.00
CA ASP A 72 -6.43 0.82 3.79
C ASP A 72 -7.21 0.26 2.58
N LEU A 73 -8.03 -0.77 2.78
CA LEU A 73 -8.90 -1.31 1.74
C LEU A 73 -9.92 -0.28 1.25
N ASP A 74 -10.54 0.47 2.17
CA ASP A 74 -11.49 1.54 1.82
C ASP A 74 -10.84 2.61 0.94
N VAL A 75 -9.63 3.04 1.30
CA VAL A 75 -8.86 4.00 0.50
C VAL A 75 -8.58 3.46 -0.92
N ARG A 76 -8.29 2.16 -1.04
CA ARG A 76 -7.98 1.53 -2.34
C ARG A 76 -9.20 1.38 -3.20
N ILE A 77 -10.30 0.91 -2.64
CA ILE A 77 -11.59 0.82 -3.35
C ILE A 77 -11.99 2.21 -3.84
N GLY A 78 -11.90 3.24 -3.01
CA GLY A 78 -12.21 4.61 -3.40
C GLY A 78 -11.30 5.16 -4.51
N ARG A 79 -10.03 4.72 -4.61
CA ARG A 79 -9.17 5.07 -5.76
C ARG A 79 -9.64 4.42 -7.05
N MET A 80 -10.06 3.15 -6.98
CA MET A 80 -10.56 2.43 -8.16
C MET A 80 -11.88 3.04 -8.66
N GLU A 81 -12.74 3.48 -7.76
CA GLU A 81 -13.98 4.19 -8.08
C GLU A 81 -13.68 5.49 -8.83
N ARG A 82 -12.81 6.33 -8.27
CA ARG A 82 -12.41 7.58 -8.94
C ARG A 82 -11.76 7.33 -10.32
N LYS A 83 -10.99 6.25 -10.44
CA LYS A 83 -10.41 5.89 -11.74
C LYS A 83 -11.50 5.51 -12.74
N LEU A 84 -12.46 4.69 -12.32
CA LEU A 84 -13.61 4.33 -13.15
C LEU A 84 -14.39 5.57 -13.58
N ASP A 85 -14.68 6.50 -12.67
CA ASP A 85 -15.41 7.75 -12.98
C ASP A 85 -14.65 8.59 -14.00
N ASN A 86 -13.32 8.72 -13.86
CA ASN A 86 -12.47 9.49 -14.78
C ASN A 86 -12.36 8.87 -16.17
N GLU A 87 -12.48 7.56 -16.29
CA GLU A 87 -12.36 6.82 -17.54
C GLU A 87 -13.73 6.47 -18.15
N TRP A 88 -14.81 6.78 -17.46
CA TRP A 88 -16.16 6.34 -17.78
C TRP A 88 -16.55 6.62 -19.24
N ASP A 89 -16.34 7.85 -19.71
CA ASP A 89 -16.75 8.26 -21.05
C ASP A 89 -15.91 7.62 -22.17
N ARG A 90 -14.73 7.11 -21.82
CA ARG A 90 -13.82 6.43 -22.76
C ARG A 90 -14.07 4.92 -22.84
N MET A 91 -14.84 4.37 -21.90
CA MET A 91 -15.13 2.95 -21.82
C MET A 91 -16.37 2.59 -22.66
N ASP A 92 -16.33 1.46 -23.31
CA ASP A 92 -17.51 0.85 -23.90
C ASP A 92 -18.48 0.29 -22.86
N GLN A 93 -19.68 -0.09 -23.26
CA GLN A 93 -20.73 -0.58 -22.37
C GLN A 93 -20.31 -1.86 -21.63
N ALA A 94 -19.60 -2.77 -22.30
CA ALA A 94 -19.16 -4.03 -21.70
C ALA A 94 -18.11 -3.78 -20.61
N ALA A 95 -17.13 -2.91 -20.89
CA ALA A 95 -16.11 -2.50 -19.92
C ALA A 95 -16.72 -1.80 -18.71
N ARG A 96 -17.67 -0.87 -18.90
CA ARG A 96 -18.41 -0.21 -17.81
C ARG A 96 -19.15 -1.22 -16.93
N LYS A 97 -19.87 -2.17 -17.54
CA LYS A 97 -20.58 -3.22 -16.79
C LYS A 97 -19.64 -4.07 -15.98
N LYS A 98 -18.51 -4.47 -16.55
CA LYS A 98 -17.50 -5.31 -15.93
C LYS A 98 -16.84 -4.59 -14.75
N ALA A 99 -16.40 -3.35 -14.94
CA ALA A 99 -15.78 -2.54 -13.88
C ALA A 99 -16.72 -2.31 -12.69
N ARG A 100 -18.00 -2.00 -12.94
CA ARG A 100 -19.01 -1.89 -11.87
C ARG A 100 -19.20 -3.20 -11.11
N ALA A 101 -19.29 -4.33 -11.81
CA ALA A 101 -19.42 -5.63 -11.17
C ALA A 101 -18.22 -5.95 -10.27
N THR A 102 -17.01 -5.62 -10.73
CA THR A 102 -15.77 -5.79 -9.97
C THR A 102 -15.74 -4.92 -8.71
N LEU A 103 -16.12 -3.64 -8.80
CA LEU A 103 -16.21 -2.76 -7.62
C LEU A 103 -17.28 -3.23 -6.63
N ASN A 104 -18.43 -3.68 -7.11
CA ASN A 104 -19.49 -4.21 -6.24
C ASN A 104 -19.02 -5.48 -5.50
N ALA A 105 -18.27 -6.35 -6.18
CA ALA A 105 -17.66 -7.52 -5.54
C ALA A 105 -16.67 -7.12 -4.44
N LEU A 106 -15.76 -6.19 -4.73
CA LEU A 106 -14.82 -5.68 -3.72
C LEU A 106 -15.50 -5.08 -2.50
N ARG A 107 -16.55 -4.27 -2.70
CA ARG A 107 -17.34 -3.71 -1.60
C ARG A 107 -18.02 -4.78 -0.76
N LYS A 108 -18.59 -5.80 -1.42
CA LYS A 108 -19.22 -6.92 -0.73
C LYS A 108 -18.21 -7.66 0.15
N GLU A 109 -17.08 -8.07 -0.42
CA GLU A 109 -16.03 -8.80 0.29
C GLU A 109 -15.42 -7.95 1.44
N ARG A 110 -15.30 -6.64 1.23
CA ARG A 110 -14.87 -5.71 2.28
C ARG A 110 -15.89 -5.66 3.43
N ASN A 111 -17.17 -5.67 3.13
CA ASN A 111 -18.21 -5.68 4.16
C ASN A 111 -18.21 -6.99 4.95
N GLU A 112 -18.04 -8.13 4.29
CA GLU A 112 -17.89 -9.43 4.96
C GLU A 112 -16.66 -9.43 5.91
N ALA A 113 -15.54 -8.85 5.48
CA ALA A 113 -14.37 -8.69 6.36
C ALA A 113 -14.66 -7.76 7.55
N ALA A 114 -15.48 -6.71 7.36
CA ALA A 114 -15.89 -5.83 8.45
C ALA A 114 -16.81 -6.52 9.47
N GLU A 115 -17.68 -7.41 9.02
CA GLU A 115 -18.51 -8.23 9.91
C GLU A 115 -17.63 -9.14 10.80
N TRP A 116 -16.68 -9.83 10.20
CA TRP A 116 -15.70 -10.62 10.96
C TRP A 116 -14.84 -9.77 11.90
N TYR A 117 -14.47 -8.55 11.50
CA TYR A 117 -13.81 -7.60 12.38
C TYR A 117 -14.67 -7.23 13.59
N GLY A 118 -15.97 -7.03 13.38
CA GLY A 118 -16.93 -6.87 14.47
C GLY A 118 -16.91 -8.06 15.43
N GLY A 119 -16.88 -9.26 14.89
CA GLY A 119 -16.72 -10.51 15.65
C GLY A 119 -15.42 -10.54 16.46
N LEU A 120 -14.28 -10.16 15.88
CA LEU A 120 -12.99 -10.09 16.61
C LEU A 120 -13.06 -9.19 17.84
N LYS A 121 -13.72 -8.03 17.73
CA LYS A 121 -13.87 -7.07 18.84
C LYS A 121 -14.67 -7.62 20.01
N HIS A 122 -15.65 -8.46 19.74
CA HIS A 122 -16.63 -8.93 20.73
C HIS A 122 -16.53 -10.42 21.03
N SER A 123 -15.55 -11.14 20.44
CA SER A 123 -15.37 -12.57 20.71
C SER A 123 -14.94 -12.84 22.15
N SER A 124 -15.45 -13.92 22.73
CA SER A 124 -14.87 -14.49 23.97
C SER A 124 -13.52 -15.17 23.65
N ALA A 125 -12.79 -15.57 24.69
CA ALA A 125 -11.53 -16.30 24.51
C ALA A 125 -11.76 -17.63 23.77
N GLU A 126 -12.86 -18.29 24.03
CA GLU A 126 -13.25 -19.58 23.42
C GLU A 126 -13.61 -19.42 21.94
N ALA A 127 -14.26 -18.30 21.57
CA ALA A 127 -14.67 -18.02 20.18
C ALA A 127 -13.55 -17.41 19.34
N TRP A 128 -12.45 -16.96 19.97
CA TRP A 128 -11.38 -16.21 19.32
C TRP A 128 -10.83 -16.90 18.06
N GLU A 129 -10.47 -18.18 18.17
CA GLU A 129 -9.86 -18.92 17.06
C GLU A 129 -10.80 -19.05 15.86
N GLN A 130 -12.08 -19.30 16.12
CA GLN A 130 -13.09 -19.42 15.07
C GLN A 130 -13.31 -18.08 14.34
N VAL A 131 -13.45 -16.99 15.10
CA VAL A 131 -13.68 -15.66 14.53
C VAL A 131 -12.44 -15.16 13.78
N LYS A 132 -11.25 -15.41 14.33
CA LYS A 132 -9.98 -15.10 13.67
C LYS A 132 -9.85 -15.84 12.34
N ALA A 133 -10.17 -17.13 12.30
CA ALA A 133 -10.14 -17.91 11.07
C ALA A 133 -11.13 -17.37 10.01
N GLY A 134 -12.33 -16.96 10.43
CA GLY A 134 -13.31 -16.32 9.54
C GLY A 134 -12.79 -15.00 8.96
N PHE A 135 -12.19 -14.16 9.81
CA PHE A 135 -11.58 -12.91 9.37
C PHE A 135 -10.43 -13.15 8.36
N VAL A 136 -9.52 -14.06 8.65
CA VAL A 136 -8.41 -14.41 7.74
C VAL A 136 -8.95 -14.91 6.40
N LYS A 137 -9.94 -15.79 6.41
CA LYS A 137 -10.56 -16.30 5.20
C LYS A 137 -11.19 -15.19 4.34
N SER A 138 -11.86 -14.22 4.96
CA SER A 138 -12.43 -13.07 4.24
C SER A 138 -11.35 -12.23 3.54
N TYR A 139 -10.17 -12.13 4.13
CA TYR A 139 -9.02 -11.48 3.52
C TYR A 139 -8.43 -12.25 2.33
N GLU A 140 -8.43 -13.57 2.36
CA GLU A 140 -8.01 -14.39 1.22
C GLU A 140 -8.93 -14.17 0.02
N VAL A 141 -10.24 -14.09 0.25
CA VAL A 141 -11.23 -13.77 -0.79
C VAL A 141 -11.01 -12.35 -1.33
N LEU A 142 -10.78 -11.37 -0.45
CA LEU A 142 -10.44 -10.00 -0.86
C LEU A 142 -9.19 -9.94 -1.74
N LYS A 143 -8.14 -10.69 -1.40
CA LYS A 143 -6.93 -10.78 -2.22
C LYS A 143 -7.24 -11.22 -3.65
N GLU A 144 -8.07 -12.26 -3.80
CA GLU A 144 -8.49 -12.72 -5.12
C GLU A 144 -9.28 -11.65 -5.87
N SER A 145 -10.21 -10.98 -5.19
CA SER A 145 -11.03 -9.91 -5.77
C SER A 145 -10.19 -8.73 -6.22
N PHE A 146 -9.19 -8.29 -5.43
CA PHE A 146 -8.23 -7.27 -5.84
C PHE A 146 -7.35 -7.71 -7.00
N THR A 147 -6.95 -8.97 -7.04
CA THR A 147 -6.17 -9.52 -8.18
C THR A 147 -6.98 -9.50 -9.47
N LYS A 148 -8.28 -9.82 -9.40
CA LYS A 148 -9.20 -9.72 -10.53
C LYS A 148 -9.39 -8.25 -10.94
N ALA A 149 -9.66 -7.38 -9.97
CA ALA A 149 -9.83 -5.95 -10.20
C ALA A 149 -8.63 -5.30 -10.90
N GLY A 150 -7.41 -5.69 -10.54
CA GLY A 150 -6.20 -5.16 -11.16
C GLY A 150 -6.01 -5.51 -12.64
N LYS A 151 -6.82 -6.39 -13.17
CA LYS A 151 -6.87 -6.71 -14.60
C LYS A 151 -7.91 -5.86 -15.35
N GLU A 152 -8.80 -5.20 -14.61
CA GLU A 152 -9.90 -4.41 -15.13
C GLU A 152 -9.60 -2.90 -15.12
N PHE A 153 -8.71 -2.48 -14.22
CA PHE A 153 -8.26 -1.12 -13.96
C PHE A 153 -6.75 -0.96 -14.19
#